data_9bda4aeada220975a8c7e830740b8e25
#
_entry.id   9bda4aeada220975a8c7e830740b8e25
#
_cell.length_a   1.000
_cell.length_b   1.000
_cell.length_c   1.000
_cell.angle_alpha   90.00
_cell.angle_beta   90.00
_cell.angle_gamma   90.00
#
_symmetry.space_group_name_H-M   'P 1'
#
loop_
_entity.id
_entity.type
_entity.pdbx_description
1 polymer ?
#
loop_
_entity_poly.entity_id
_entity_poly.type
_entity_poly.pdbx_seq_one_letter_code
_entity_poly.pdbx_strand_id
1 'polypeptide(L)'
;MPLPVPPSGQRLIDGAATGRQMPPQISIADNEFALVDPSGEVTPLDHLPSGPALDMIVIDHNPITCKIYWGKDFNRSEIVPPLCWSDNGKAPSTGAQTPQSATCDTCPHNVIGSSISKISGARIKSCQDLKKFAVLVV
;
A
#
# COMPACT_ATOMS: atom_id res chain seq x y z
N MET A 1 16.05 -26.64 3.94
CA MET A 1 16.86 -25.63 3.25
C MET A 1 16.61 -24.28 3.89
N PRO A 2 17.64 -23.60 4.37
CA PRO A 2 17.46 -22.21 4.76
C PRO A 2 17.10 -21.40 3.50
N LEU A 3 16.08 -20.56 3.61
CA LEU A 3 15.75 -19.61 2.55
C LEU A 3 16.98 -18.71 2.29
N PRO A 4 17.31 -18.40 1.05
CA PRO A 4 18.41 -17.49 0.76
C PRO A 4 18.16 -16.16 1.45
N VAL A 5 19.06 -15.81 2.35
CA VAL A 5 19.04 -14.48 2.98
C VAL A 5 19.37 -13.48 1.86
N PRO A 6 18.52 -12.51 1.58
CA PRO A 6 18.84 -11.51 0.57
C PRO A 6 20.14 -10.79 0.96
N PRO A 7 20.98 -10.42 -0.01
CA PRO A 7 22.21 -9.70 0.26
C PRO A 7 21.92 -8.44 1.06
N SER A 8 22.80 -8.18 2.00
CA SER A 8 22.70 -7.16 3.05
C SER A 8 21.95 -5.91 2.64
N GLY A 9 20.87 -5.65 3.33
CA GLY A 9 20.12 -4.40 3.26
C GLY A 9 18.88 -4.39 2.36
N GLN A 10 18.62 -5.41 1.57
CA GLN A 10 17.42 -5.47 0.74
C GLN A 10 16.33 -6.32 1.41
N ARG A 11 15.30 -5.65 1.89
CA ARG A 11 14.10 -6.30 2.40
C ARG A 11 13.22 -6.75 1.24
N LEU A 12 12.51 -7.87 1.41
CA LEU A 12 11.57 -8.40 0.41
C LEU A 12 10.50 -7.38 0.00
N ILE A 13 10.18 -6.46 0.91
CA ILE A 13 9.14 -5.44 0.71
C ILE A 13 9.66 -4.13 0.08
N ASP A 14 10.97 -3.97 -0.06
CA ASP A 14 11.58 -2.77 -0.66
C ASP A 14 11.75 -2.90 -2.18
N GLY A 15 11.38 -4.05 -2.74
CA GLY A 15 11.55 -4.37 -4.17
C GLY A 15 10.82 -3.43 -5.14
N ALA A 16 9.84 -2.68 -4.66
CA ALA A 16 9.09 -1.74 -5.50
C ALA A 16 9.92 -0.55 -5.97
N ALA A 17 10.97 -0.17 -5.21
CA ALA A 17 11.79 1.00 -5.52
C ALA A 17 12.90 0.74 -6.55
N THR A 18 13.16 -0.51 -6.91
CA THR A 18 14.33 -0.90 -7.72
C THR A 18 14.00 -1.42 -9.12
N GLY A 19 12.76 -1.19 -9.60
CA GLY A 19 12.33 -1.71 -10.91
C GLY A 19 12.22 -3.25 -10.96
N ARG A 20 12.30 -3.91 -9.81
CA ARG A 20 12.03 -5.34 -9.70
C ARG A 20 10.52 -5.60 -9.79
N GLN A 21 10.17 -6.69 -10.36
CA GLN A 21 8.78 -7.15 -10.41
C GLN A 21 8.21 -7.20 -8.98
N MET A 22 7.15 -6.46 -8.75
CA MET A 22 6.50 -6.45 -7.44
C MET A 22 5.95 -7.84 -7.12
N PRO A 23 6.12 -8.31 -5.88
CA PRO A 23 5.45 -9.53 -5.46
C PRO A 23 3.92 -9.36 -5.50
N PRO A 24 3.17 -10.45 -5.57
CA PRO A 24 1.72 -10.39 -5.43
C PRO A 24 1.33 -9.70 -4.11
N GLN A 25 0.26 -8.93 -4.15
CA GLN A 25 -0.23 -8.17 -3.00
C GLN A 25 -1.61 -8.69 -2.57
N ILE A 26 -1.87 -8.66 -1.27
CA ILE A 26 -3.19 -8.91 -0.74
C ILE A 26 -3.94 -7.57 -0.70
N SER A 27 -5.03 -7.50 -1.44
CA SER A 27 -5.97 -6.38 -1.40
C SER A 27 -7.10 -6.67 -0.43
N ILE A 28 -7.51 -5.66 0.31
CA ILE A 28 -8.68 -5.69 1.17
C ILE A 28 -9.62 -4.58 0.67
N ALA A 29 -10.71 -4.98 0.02
CA ALA A 29 -11.70 -4.06 -0.48
C ALA A 29 -13.10 -4.65 -0.27
N ASP A 30 -14.05 -3.80 0.11
CA ASP A 30 -15.44 -4.18 0.30
C ASP A 30 -15.65 -5.39 1.25
N ASN A 31 -14.79 -5.48 2.25
CA ASN A 31 -14.77 -6.57 3.23
C ASN A 31 -14.36 -7.95 2.65
N GLU A 32 -13.70 -7.93 1.50
CA GLU A 32 -13.19 -9.13 0.83
C GLU A 32 -11.68 -9.08 0.69
N PHE A 33 -11.04 -10.23 0.74
CA PHE A 33 -9.62 -10.41 0.47
C PHE A 33 -9.42 -10.89 -0.97
N ALA A 34 -8.48 -10.29 -1.65
CA ALA A 34 -8.08 -10.70 -2.99
C ALA A 34 -6.56 -10.68 -3.15
N LEU A 35 -6.05 -11.56 -3.98
CA LEU A 35 -4.66 -11.53 -4.42
C LEU A 35 -4.57 -10.69 -5.69
N VAL A 36 -3.71 -9.70 -5.68
CA VAL A 36 -3.40 -8.88 -6.86
C VAL A 36 -2.00 -9.24 -7.33
N ASP A 37 -1.89 -9.77 -8.52
CA ASP A 37 -0.60 -10.11 -9.09
C ASP A 37 0.13 -8.88 -9.67
N PRO A 38 1.41 -9.00 -10.08
CA PRO A 38 2.16 -7.89 -10.65
C PRO A 38 1.58 -7.33 -11.96
N SER A 39 0.73 -8.10 -12.65
CA SER A 39 0.05 -7.65 -13.88
C SER A 39 -1.23 -6.86 -13.58
N GLY A 40 -1.67 -6.86 -12.33
CA GLY A 40 -2.92 -6.24 -11.89
C GLY A 40 -4.13 -7.18 -11.94
N GLU A 41 -3.93 -8.46 -12.23
CA GLU A 41 -4.99 -9.45 -12.15
C GLU A 41 -5.42 -9.67 -10.70
N VAL A 42 -6.72 -9.66 -10.47
CA VAL A 42 -7.33 -9.78 -9.14
C VAL A 42 -7.99 -11.14 -9.01
N THR A 43 -7.49 -11.94 -8.07
CA THR A 43 -8.07 -13.25 -7.74
C THR A 43 -8.69 -13.20 -6.34
N PRO A 44 -10.02 -13.31 -6.21
CA PRO A 44 -10.65 -13.36 -4.90
C PRO A 44 -10.16 -14.55 -4.07
N LEU A 45 -10.02 -14.35 -2.77
CA LEU A 45 -9.64 -15.39 -1.80
C LEU A 45 -10.86 -15.92 -1.04
N ASP A 46 -11.98 -16.03 -1.71
CA ASP A 46 -13.29 -16.43 -1.20
C ASP A 46 -13.39 -17.92 -0.84
N HIS A 47 -12.47 -18.74 -1.34
CA HIS A 47 -12.40 -20.17 -1.05
C HIS A 47 -11.71 -20.53 0.28
N LEU A 48 -11.34 -19.54 1.05
CA LEU A 48 -10.72 -19.78 2.36
C LEU A 48 -11.78 -20.27 3.36
N PRO A 49 -11.53 -21.38 4.07
CA PRO A 49 -12.53 -22.03 4.90
C PRO A 49 -12.96 -21.24 6.15
N SER A 50 -12.30 -20.13 6.44
CA SER A 50 -12.50 -19.35 7.67
C SER A 50 -13.43 -18.14 7.54
N GLY A 51 -14.19 -18.01 6.45
CA GLY A 51 -15.10 -16.88 6.27
C GLY A 51 -14.36 -15.56 5.96
N PRO A 52 -14.81 -14.41 6.50
CA PRO A 52 -14.22 -13.11 6.18
C PRO A 52 -12.87 -12.86 6.88
N ALA A 53 -12.19 -13.88 7.36
CA ALA A 53 -10.89 -13.82 8.01
C ALA A 53 -9.83 -14.53 7.16
N LEU A 54 -8.65 -13.96 7.11
CA LEU A 54 -7.48 -14.51 6.44
C LEU A 54 -6.39 -14.78 7.49
N ASP A 55 -6.03 -16.05 7.64
CA ASP A 55 -4.93 -16.44 8.48
C ASP A 55 -3.60 -16.22 7.76
N MET A 56 -2.68 -15.52 8.40
CA MET A 56 -1.38 -15.22 7.81
C MET A 56 -0.27 -15.19 8.85
N ILE A 57 0.94 -15.49 8.40
CA ILE A 57 2.15 -15.34 9.21
C ILE A 57 2.90 -14.13 8.68
N VAL A 58 3.16 -13.15 9.53
CA VAL A 58 4.01 -12.00 9.19
C VAL A 58 5.46 -12.42 9.23
N ILE A 59 6.13 -12.39 8.07
CA ILE A 59 7.52 -12.80 7.91
C ILE A 59 8.45 -11.59 8.15
N ASP A 60 8.08 -10.44 7.62
CA ASP A 60 8.86 -9.21 7.72
C ASP A 60 7.94 -7.98 7.62
N HIS A 61 8.42 -6.83 8.03
CA HIS A 61 7.70 -5.57 7.89
C HIS A 61 8.66 -4.43 7.61
N ASN A 62 8.20 -3.44 6.88
CA ASN A 62 8.92 -2.18 6.73
C ASN A 62 8.63 -1.28 7.94
N PRO A 63 9.63 -0.88 8.74
CA PRO A 63 9.43 0.02 9.88
C PRO A 63 8.98 1.43 9.45
N ILE A 64 9.26 1.80 8.20
CA ILE A 64 8.92 3.12 7.66
C ILE A 64 7.42 3.18 7.37
N THR A 65 6.79 4.29 7.76
CA THR A 65 5.43 4.62 7.33
C THR A 65 5.49 5.27 5.96
N CYS A 66 5.04 4.55 4.95
CA CYS A 66 4.88 5.06 3.59
C CYS A 66 3.62 5.93 3.50
N LYS A 67 3.54 6.76 2.48
CA LYS A 67 2.36 7.60 2.23
C LYS A 67 1.86 7.41 0.81
N ILE A 68 0.54 7.54 0.63
CA ILE A 68 -0.10 7.40 -0.66
C ILE A 68 -1.26 8.38 -0.80
N TYR A 69 -1.32 9.07 -1.94
CA TYR A 69 -2.39 10.00 -2.27
C TYR A 69 -2.99 9.65 -3.63
N TRP A 70 -4.27 9.33 -3.64
CA TRP A 70 -5.00 8.88 -4.83
C TRP A 70 -5.67 10.02 -5.61
N GLY A 71 -5.78 11.20 -5.02
CA GLY A 71 -6.56 12.30 -5.57
C GLY A 71 -7.97 12.36 -5.01
N LYS A 72 -8.70 13.42 -5.39
CA LYS A 72 -10.07 13.66 -4.93
C LYS A 72 -11.09 12.77 -5.62
N ASP A 73 -10.82 12.39 -6.87
CA ASP A 73 -11.74 11.65 -7.74
C ASP A 73 -11.39 10.17 -7.83
N PHE A 74 -10.82 9.64 -6.75
CA PHE A 74 -10.46 8.21 -6.71
C PHE A 74 -11.70 7.33 -6.84
N ASN A 75 -11.69 6.47 -7.87
CA ASN A 75 -12.71 5.45 -8.09
C ASN A 75 -12.07 4.06 -7.95
N ARG A 76 -12.57 3.26 -7.00
CA ARG A 76 -12.06 1.90 -6.75
C ARG A 76 -12.27 0.93 -7.91
N SER A 77 -13.21 1.19 -8.79
CA SER A 77 -13.46 0.35 -9.97
C SER A 77 -12.44 0.56 -11.09
N GLU A 78 -11.61 1.59 -11.00
CA GLU A 78 -10.58 1.89 -11.98
C GLU A 78 -9.20 1.54 -11.42
N ILE A 79 -8.41 0.80 -12.19
CA ILE A 79 -7.02 0.50 -11.85
C ILE A 79 -6.16 1.66 -12.34
N VAL A 80 -5.98 2.65 -11.49
CA VAL A 80 -5.12 3.81 -11.77
C VAL A 80 -4.02 3.88 -10.71
N PRO A 81 -2.80 4.27 -11.09
CA PRO A 81 -1.74 4.51 -10.11
C PRO A 81 -2.09 5.72 -9.22
N PRO A 82 -1.59 5.77 -7.98
CA PRO A 82 -1.75 6.94 -7.15
C PRO A 82 -1.09 8.17 -7.79
N LEU A 83 -1.62 9.35 -7.51
CA LEU A 83 -1.05 10.60 -8.00
C LEU A 83 0.30 10.92 -7.35
N CYS A 84 0.41 10.65 -6.07
CA CYS A 84 1.63 10.88 -5.30
C CYS A 84 1.80 9.76 -4.28
N TRP A 85 3.04 9.33 -4.08
CA TRP A 85 3.39 8.40 -3.00
C TRP A 85 4.78 8.68 -2.48
N SER A 86 5.04 8.21 -1.26
CA SER A 86 6.33 8.33 -0.61
C SER A 86 6.72 7.01 0.05
N ASP A 87 7.84 6.45 -0.38
CA ASP A 87 8.38 5.21 0.18
C ASP A 87 9.14 5.43 1.50
N ASN A 88 9.58 6.65 1.76
CA ASN A 88 10.27 7.02 3.00
C ASN A 88 9.41 7.82 4.00
N GLY A 89 8.21 8.21 3.60
CA GLY A 89 7.29 9.01 4.41
C GLY A 89 7.69 10.48 4.59
N LYS A 90 8.79 10.92 3.99
CA LYS A 90 9.36 12.27 4.16
C LYS A 90 9.23 13.15 2.93
N ALA A 91 9.41 12.57 1.76
CA ALA A 91 9.32 13.26 0.49
C ALA A 91 8.68 12.36 -0.57
N PRO A 92 8.03 12.92 -1.61
CA PRO A 92 7.53 12.13 -2.72
C PRO A 92 8.62 11.28 -3.35
N SER A 93 8.27 10.04 -3.70
CA SER A 93 9.16 9.16 -4.45
C SER A 93 9.40 9.70 -5.86
N THR A 94 10.58 9.42 -6.42
CA THR A 94 10.98 9.92 -7.74
C THR A 94 10.05 9.45 -8.87
N GLY A 95 9.36 8.32 -8.68
CA GLY A 95 8.39 7.79 -9.62
C GLY A 95 6.99 8.40 -9.50
N ALA A 96 6.73 9.25 -8.51
CA ALA A 96 5.41 9.87 -8.33
C ALA A 96 5.09 10.76 -9.53
N GLN A 97 3.93 10.51 -10.17
CA GLN A 97 3.56 11.20 -11.40
C GLN A 97 3.25 12.67 -11.16
N THR A 98 2.60 12.97 -10.04
CA THR A 98 2.19 14.32 -9.69
C THR A 98 2.50 14.58 -8.22
N PRO A 99 3.76 14.90 -7.88
CA PRO A 99 4.13 15.26 -6.52
C PRO A 99 3.30 16.44 -6.01
N GLN A 100 2.73 16.32 -4.82
CA GLN A 100 1.83 17.33 -4.25
C GLN A 100 2.57 18.38 -3.41
N SER A 101 3.78 18.08 -2.98
CA SER A 101 4.63 18.95 -2.16
C SER A 101 6.08 18.51 -2.26
N ALA A 102 7.01 19.38 -1.93
CA ALA A 102 8.43 19.04 -1.83
C ALA A 102 8.71 18.08 -0.66
N THR A 103 7.96 18.22 0.44
CA THR A 103 8.06 17.36 1.63
C THR A 103 6.69 16.92 2.07
N CYS A 104 6.58 15.71 2.65
CA CYS A 104 5.32 15.20 3.16
C CYS A 104 4.82 15.98 4.39
N ASP A 105 5.72 16.48 5.23
CA ASP A 105 5.36 17.21 6.44
C ASP A 105 4.65 18.55 6.14
N THR A 106 4.98 19.18 5.02
CA THR A 106 4.36 20.44 4.58
C THR A 106 3.24 20.24 3.56
N CYS A 107 2.95 18.99 3.21
CA CYS A 107 1.93 18.68 2.21
C CYS A 107 0.52 18.98 2.72
N PRO A 108 -0.31 19.75 1.98
CA PRO A 108 -1.67 20.07 2.39
C PRO A 108 -2.59 18.85 2.48
N HIS A 109 -2.26 17.76 1.80
CA HIS A 109 -3.01 16.50 1.85
C HIS A 109 -2.63 15.62 3.04
N ASN A 110 -1.50 15.90 3.70
CA ASN A 110 -1.03 15.18 4.89
C ASN A 110 -1.47 15.85 6.20
N VAL A 111 -2.61 16.51 6.21
CA VAL A 111 -3.16 17.23 7.36
C VAL A 111 -4.54 16.68 7.69
N ILE A 112 -4.81 16.47 8.98
CA ILE A 112 -6.16 16.10 9.45
C ILE A 112 -7.14 17.20 9.05
N GLY A 113 -8.21 16.79 8.38
CA GLY A 113 -9.23 17.71 7.86
C GLY A 113 -9.06 18.02 6.38
N SER A 114 -8.02 17.52 5.72
CA SER A 114 -7.89 17.62 4.26
C SER A 114 -8.89 16.75 3.51
N SER A 115 -9.53 15.81 4.20
CA SER A 115 -10.64 15.00 3.68
C SER A 115 -11.64 14.66 4.80
N ILE A 116 -12.80 14.15 4.40
CA ILE A 116 -13.84 13.69 5.32
C ILE A 116 -14.15 12.23 4.98
N SER A 117 -14.20 11.39 6.00
CA SER A 117 -14.59 9.99 5.83
C SER A 117 -16.04 9.88 5.35
N LYS A 118 -16.26 9.19 4.26
CA LYS A 118 -17.61 8.91 3.74
C LYS A 118 -18.39 7.93 4.62
N ILE A 119 -17.71 7.20 5.48
CA ILE A 119 -18.33 6.19 6.36
C ILE A 119 -18.72 6.83 7.69
N SER A 120 -17.80 7.55 8.36
CA SER A 120 -18.00 8.06 9.71
C SER A 120 -18.26 9.57 9.77
N GLY A 121 -18.03 10.32 8.69
CA GLY A 121 -18.07 11.77 8.68
C GLY A 121 -16.91 12.44 9.43
N ALA A 122 -15.95 11.67 9.92
CA ALA A 122 -14.79 12.20 10.65
C ALA A 122 -13.82 12.93 9.71
N ARG A 123 -13.14 13.92 10.27
CA ARG A 123 -12.05 14.62 9.58
C ARG A 123 -10.82 13.70 9.50
N ILE A 124 -10.35 13.42 8.31
CA ILE A 124 -9.21 12.55 8.03
C ILE A 124 -8.20 13.25 7.13
N LYS A 125 -7.05 12.62 6.92
CA LYS A 125 -6.10 13.04 5.89
C LYS A 125 -6.50 12.45 4.54
N SER A 126 -6.38 13.22 3.47
CA SER A 126 -6.52 12.69 2.11
C SER A 126 -5.31 11.86 1.68
N CYS A 127 -4.11 12.17 2.19
CA CYS A 127 -2.93 11.33 2.06
C CYS A 127 -2.94 10.26 3.14
N GLN A 128 -2.92 8.99 2.75
CA GLN A 128 -3.03 7.86 3.66
C GLN A 128 -1.65 7.37 4.10
N ASP A 129 -1.56 6.95 5.35
CA ASP A 129 -0.39 6.27 5.88
C ASP A 129 -0.49 4.76 5.63
N LEU A 130 0.60 4.16 5.16
CA LEU A 130 0.67 2.74 4.85
C LEU A 130 1.82 2.08 5.59
N LYS A 131 1.55 0.88 6.07
CA LYS A 131 2.57 -0.07 6.54
C LYS A 131 2.62 -1.25 5.59
N LYS A 132 3.82 -1.65 5.20
CA LYS A 132 4.05 -2.80 4.33
C LYS A 132 4.52 -3.99 5.16
N PHE A 133 3.87 -5.12 4.93
CA PHE A 133 4.22 -6.41 5.55
C PHE A 133 4.47 -7.44 4.46
N ALA A 134 5.49 -8.27 4.67
CA ALA A 134 5.63 -9.52 3.92
C ALA A 134 4.93 -10.63 4.73
N VAL A 135 3.98 -11.31 4.11
CA VAL A 135 3.16 -12.31 4.80
C VAL A 135 3.14 -13.63 4.02
N LEU A 136 2.99 -14.71 4.76
CA LEU A 136 2.65 -16.02 4.23
C LEU A 136 1.19 -16.31 4.57
N VAL A 137 0.37 -16.56 3.56
CA VAL A 137 -1.01 -16.99 3.75
C VAL A 137 -1.00 -18.47 4.11
N VAL A 138 -1.68 -18.81 5.17
CA VAL A 138 -1.73 -20.17 5.70
C VAL A 138 -2.90 -20.96 5.08
#